data_2ec3e88b1530b8d03a742273c8290f53
#
_entry.id   2ec3e88b1530b8d03a742273c8290f53
#
_cell.length_a   1.000
_cell.length_b   1.000
_cell.length_c   1.000
_cell.angle_alpha   90.00
_cell.angle_beta   90.00
_cell.angle_gamma   90.00
#
_symmetry.space_group_name_H-M   'P 1'
#
loop_
_entity.id
_entity.type
_entity.pdbx_description
1 polymer ?
#
loop_
_entity_poly.entity_id
_entity_poly.type
_entity_poly.pdbx_seq_one_letter_code
_entity_poly.pdbx_strand_id
1 'polypeptide(L)'
;MALMTAKAMNLPLVIIRKDTKVSEGPTLSMTYVSGNSSKVETMSLPRKALKPNSKVILIDDFMRGGGTIKGMMELMHEFGAEVIGTGVFISTTNPTEKMVKDYISLIQIDIVNNCLIGVKPNLETFKEEYRNTEDRKDK
;
A
#
# COMPACT_ATOMS: atom_id res chain seq x y z
N MET A 1 8.70 -6.28 2.05
CA MET A 1 7.43 -6.33 2.79
C MET A 1 6.37 -7.07 2.00
N ALA A 2 5.91 -6.61 0.84
CA ALA A 2 4.86 -7.26 0.05
C ALA A 2 5.08 -8.76 -0.22
N LEU A 3 6.32 -9.19 -0.50
CA LEU A 3 6.65 -10.61 -0.67
C LEU A 3 6.35 -11.45 0.60
N MET A 4 6.71 -10.91 1.76
CA MET A 4 6.48 -11.63 3.04
C MET A 4 4.99 -11.68 3.39
N THR A 5 4.26 -10.60 3.10
CA THR A 5 2.80 -10.56 3.27
C THR A 5 2.13 -11.58 2.34
N ALA A 6 2.48 -11.58 1.06
CA ALA A 6 1.93 -12.53 0.08
C ALA A 6 2.22 -13.98 0.49
N LYS A 7 3.46 -14.27 0.96
CA LYS A 7 3.84 -15.59 1.47
C LYS A 7 3.03 -15.99 2.71
N ALA A 8 2.89 -15.09 3.68
CA ALA A 8 2.15 -15.37 4.91
C ALA A 8 0.65 -15.62 4.65
N MET A 9 0.07 -14.94 3.67
CA MET A 9 -1.32 -15.09 3.26
C MET A 9 -1.53 -16.20 2.21
N ASN A 10 -0.45 -16.84 1.73
CA ASN A 10 -0.48 -17.82 0.63
C ASN A 10 -1.15 -17.26 -0.64
N LEU A 11 -0.82 -16.02 -0.99
CA LEU A 11 -1.35 -15.31 -2.15
C LEU A 11 -0.26 -15.05 -3.20
N PRO A 12 -0.62 -14.99 -4.48
CA PRO A 12 0.31 -14.56 -5.52
C PRO A 12 0.73 -13.10 -5.33
N LEU A 13 1.97 -12.78 -5.72
CA LEU A 13 2.50 -11.43 -5.70
C LEU A 13 2.55 -10.85 -7.10
N VAL A 14 2.04 -9.63 -7.25
CA VAL A 14 2.15 -8.82 -8.45
C VAL A 14 2.90 -7.53 -8.11
N ILE A 15 3.88 -7.16 -8.93
CA ILE A 15 4.74 -5.99 -8.68
C ILE A 15 4.38 -4.88 -9.66
N ILE A 16 3.90 -3.76 -9.14
CA ILE A 16 3.71 -2.52 -9.89
C ILE A 16 5.07 -1.83 -10.00
N ARG A 17 5.44 -1.40 -11.20
CA ARG A 17 6.73 -0.75 -11.46
C ARG A 17 6.55 0.73 -11.75
N LYS A 18 7.53 1.54 -11.37
CA LYS A 18 7.56 2.98 -11.70
C LYS A 18 7.96 3.24 -13.15
N ASP A 19 8.66 2.32 -13.81
CA ASP A 19 9.10 2.47 -15.18
C ASP A 19 8.57 1.35 -16.07
N THR A 20 8.20 1.69 -17.30
CA THR A 20 7.75 0.72 -18.31
C THR A 20 8.96 0.14 -19.02
N LYS A 21 9.23 -1.15 -18.88
CA LYS A 21 10.18 -1.86 -19.72
C LYS A 21 9.45 -2.43 -20.94
N VAL A 22 9.91 -2.08 -22.12
CA VAL A 22 9.35 -2.49 -23.43
C VAL A 22 9.24 -4.02 -23.62
N SER A 23 10.04 -4.78 -22.86
CA SER A 23 10.13 -6.25 -22.96
C SER A 23 8.95 -7.04 -22.34
N GLU A 24 8.02 -6.41 -21.66
CA GLU A 24 6.98 -7.10 -20.88
C GLU A 24 5.63 -7.26 -21.63
N GLY A 25 5.57 -6.85 -22.89
CA GLY A 25 4.33 -6.88 -23.70
C GLY A 25 3.38 -5.73 -23.37
N PRO A 26 2.09 -5.82 -23.74
CA PRO A 26 1.12 -4.76 -23.49
C PRO A 26 0.99 -4.45 -22.01
N THR A 27 1.28 -3.19 -21.64
CA THR A 27 1.19 -2.70 -20.28
C THR A 27 0.08 -1.66 -20.14
N LEU A 28 -0.49 -1.57 -18.95
CA LEU A 28 -1.35 -0.47 -18.56
C LEU A 28 -0.54 0.44 -17.65
N SER A 29 -0.57 1.73 -17.92
CA SER A 29 0.21 2.72 -17.17
C SER A 29 -0.70 3.80 -16.61
N MET A 30 -0.39 4.25 -15.40
CA MET A 30 -1.08 5.31 -14.69
C MET A 30 -0.09 6.38 -14.26
N THR A 31 -0.41 7.62 -14.55
CA THR A 31 0.36 8.77 -14.09
C THR A 31 -0.22 9.31 -12.79
N TYR A 32 0.62 9.54 -11.79
CA TYR A 32 0.20 10.01 -10.48
C TYR A 32 1.15 11.06 -9.91
N VAL A 33 0.68 11.81 -8.92
CA VAL A 33 1.54 12.75 -8.19
C VAL A 33 2.08 12.07 -6.94
N SER A 34 3.39 11.89 -6.89
CA SER A 34 4.07 11.29 -5.74
C SER A 34 3.94 12.20 -4.51
N GLY A 35 3.39 11.65 -3.42
CA GLY A 35 3.22 12.37 -2.17
C GLY A 35 4.54 12.77 -1.48
N ASN A 36 5.66 12.15 -1.84
CA ASN A 36 6.98 12.44 -1.28
C ASN A 36 7.72 13.57 -2.01
N SER A 37 7.66 13.56 -3.33
CA SER A 37 8.46 14.45 -4.17
C SER A 37 7.65 15.55 -4.83
N SER A 38 6.32 15.50 -4.75
CA SER A 38 5.39 16.33 -5.53
C SER A 38 5.67 16.27 -7.04
N LYS A 39 6.35 15.21 -7.48
CA LYS A 39 6.67 14.96 -8.89
C LYS A 39 5.59 14.09 -9.52
N VAL A 40 5.38 14.33 -10.80
CA VAL A 40 4.56 13.47 -11.64
C VAL A 40 5.39 12.23 -11.96
N GLU A 41 4.90 11.07 -11.55
CA GLU A 41 5.52 9.75 -11.78
C GLU A 41 4.54 8.86 -12.54
N THR A 42 5.06 7.85 -13.22
CA THR A 42 4.26 6.85 -13.92
C THR A 42 4.48 5.49 -13.30
N MET A 43 3.41 4.78 -13.03
CA MET A 43 3.46 3.37 -12.64
C MET A 43 2.87 2.51 -13.75
N SER A 44 3.34 1.28 -13.87
CA SER A 44 2.88 0.37 -14.92
C SER A 44 2.77 -1.07 -14.44
N LEU A 45 1.87 -1.81 -15.09
CA LEU A 45 1.65 -3.21 -14.85
C LEU A 45 1.31 -3.91 -16.19
N PRO A 46 1.92 -5.07 -16.52
CA PRO A 46 1.55 -5.84 -17.70
C PRO A 46 0.08 -6.28 -17.65
N ARG A 47 -0.64 -6.14 -18.74
CA ARG A 47 -2.07 -6.51 -18.80
C ARG A 47 -2.35 -7.96 -18.41
N LYS A 48 -1.40 -8.87 -18.65
CA LYS A 48 -1.49 -10.29 -18.26
C LYS A 48 -1.27 -10.56 -16.76
N ALA A 49 -0.79 -9.56 -15.99
CA ALA A 49 -0.43 -9.76 -14.59
C ALA A 49 -1.63 -9.91 -13.66
N LEU A 50 -2.78 -9.40 -14.07
CA LEU A 50 -4.00 -9.42 -13.26
C LEU A 50 -5.21 -9.75 -14.13
N LYS A 51 -6.11 -10.59 -13.60
CA LYS A 51 -7.38 -10.90 -14.27
C LYS A 51 -8.45 -9.88 -13.83
N PRO A 52 -9.41 -9.54 -14.70
CA PRO A 52 -10.59 -8.77 -14.30
C PRO A 52 -11.33 -9.43 -13.13
N ASN A 53 -11.94 -8.62 -12.28
CA ASN A 53 -12.64 -9.05 -11.06
C ASN A 53 -11.74 -9.72 -9.99
N SER A 54 -10.41 -9.59 -10.12
CA SER A 54 -9.49 -10.02 -9.05
C SER A 54 -9.66 -9.13 -7.83
N LYS A 55 -9.65 -9.76 -6.63
CA LYS A 55 -9.55 -9.04 -5.37
C LYS A 55 -8.08 -8.88 -5.00
N VAL A 56 -7.66 -7.66 -4.70
CA VAL A 56 -6.26 -7.33 -4.44
C VAL A 56 -6.08 -6.58 -3.12
N ILE A 57 -4.93 -6.81 -2.50
CA ILE A 57 -4.45 -6.02 -1.37
C ILE A 57 -3.26 -5.21 -1.86
N LEU A 58 -3.28 -3.91 -1.63
CA LEU A 58 -2.16 -3.02 -1.94
C LEU A 58 -1.20 -2.96 -0.77
N ILE A 59 0.10 -3.15 -1.05
CA ILE A 59 1.15 -3.08 -0.03
C ILE A 59 2.23 -2.13 -0.51
N ASP A 60 2.53 -1.12 0.32
CA ASP A 60 3.60 -0.15 0.09
C ASP A 60 4.49 -0.02 1.34
N ASP A 61 5.69 0.51 1.18
CA ASP A 61 6.63 0.68 2.29
C ASP A 61 6.41 1.99 3.04
N PHE A 62 6.09 3.07 2.33
CA PHE A 62 6.02 4.40 2.92
C PHE A 62 4.89 5.25 2.34
N MET A 63 4.09 5.84 3.22
CA MET A 63 3.01 6.75 2.83
C MET A 63 3.10 8.09 3.56
N ARG A 64 3.25 9.17 2.79
CA ARG A 64 3.14 10.54 3.29
C ARG A 64 1.73 11.10 3.03
N GLY A 65 1.44 11.51 1.81
CA GLY A 65 0.14 12.08 1.40
C GLY A 65 -0.84 11.07 0.78
N GLY A 66 -0.37 9.86 0.45
CA GLY A 66 -1.18 8.80 -0.14
C GLY A 66 -1.32 8.86 -1.67
N GLY A 67 -0.58 9.74 -2.35
CA GLY A 67 -0.66 9.88 -3.82
C GLY A 67 -0.29 8.60 -4.56
N THR A 68 0.76 7.89 -4.13
CA THR A 68 1.17 6.60 -4.72
C THR A 68 0.06 5.55 -4.57
N ILE A 69 -0.49 5.40 -3.36
CA ILE A 69 -1.58 4.45 -3.10
C ILE A 69 -2.82 4.79 -3.91
N LYS A 70 -3.16 6.08 -4.01
CA LYS A 70 -4.27 6.54 -4.86
C LYS A 70 -4.04 6.16 -6.32
N GLY A 71 -2.86 6.39 -6.85
CA GLY A 71 -2.49 5.96 -8.22
C GLY A 71 -2.57 4.45 -8.40
N MET A 72 -2.16 3.65 -7.39
CA MET A 72 -2.32 2.19 -7.42
C MET A 72 -3.81 1.80 -7.45
N MET A 73 -4.67 2.44 -6.66
CA MET A 73 -6.12 2.18 -6.66
C MET A 73 -6.75 2.47 -8.03
N GLU A 74 -6.38 3.60 -8.63
CA GLU A 74 -6.84 3.98 -9.97
C GLU A 74 -6.35 2.97 -11.03
N LEU A 75 -5.09 2.52 -10.94
CA LEU A 75 -4.56 1.48 -11.83
C LEU A 75 -5.33 0.15 -11.66
N MET A 76 -5.65 -0.26 -10.44
CA MET A 76 -6.47 -1.47 -10.20
C MET A 76 -7.87 -1.33 -10.77
N HIS A 77 -8.48 -0.17 -10.65
CA HIS A 77 -9.78 0.13 -11.26
C HIS A 77 -9.75 -0.05 -12.78
N GLU A 78 -8.69 0.44 -13.46
CA GLU A 78 -8.49 0.26 -14.90
C GLU A 78 -8.29 -1.21 -15.33
N PHE A 79 -7.80 -2.06 -14.40
CA PHE A 79 -7.75 -3.51 -14.59
C PHE A 79 -9.09 -4.21 -14.34
N GLY A 80 -10.10 -3.50 -13.85
CA GLY A 80 -11.35 -4.09 -13.37
C GLY A 80 -11.13 -4.96 -12.12
N ALA A 81 -10.14 -4.64 -11.31
CA ALA A 81 -9.85 -5.33 -10.04
C ALA A 81 -10.41 -4.56 -8.85
N GLU A 82 -10.81 -5.28 -7.81
CA GLU A 82 -11.33 -4.73 -6.56
C GLU A 82 -10.23 -4.64 -5.52
N VAL A 83 -9.95 -3.45 -4.99
CA VAL A 83 -9.04 -3.27 -3.86
C VAL A 83 -9.80 -3.53 -2.57
N ILE A 84 -9.48 -4.64 -1.89
CA ILE A 84 -10.14 -5.07 -0.64
C ILE A 84 -9.36 -4.69 0.62
N GLY A 85 -8.17 -4.12 0.48
CA GLY A 85 -7.37 -3.66 1.60
C GLY A 85 -6.11 -2.94 1.16
N THR A 86 -5.59 -2.10 2.04
CA THR A 86 -4.35 -1.35 1.83
C THR A 86 -3.50 -1.39 3.09
N GLY A 87 -2.24 -1.80 2.95
CA GLY A 87 -1.27 -1.84 4.04
C GLY A 87 -0.02 -1.07 3.69
N VAL A 88 0.49 -0.29 4.65
CA VAL A 88 1.77 0.39 4.55
C VAL A 88 2.63 0.09 5.76
N PHE A 89 3.94 0.01 5.57
CA PHE A 89 4.84 -0.22 6.70
C PHE A 89 4.93 1.02 7.58
N ILE A 90 5.21 2.17 6.95
CA ILE A 90 5.35 3.45 7.64
C ILE A 90 4.39 4.47 7.03
N SER A 91 3.66 5.19 7.88
CA SER A 91 2.94 6.40 7.47
C SER A 91 3.41 7.61 8.27
N THR A 92 3.35 8.79 7.67
CA THR A 92 3.59 10.03 8.41
C THR A 92 2.31 10.54 9.06
N THR A 93 2.42 11.24 10.20
CA THR A 93 1.27 11.93 10.81
C THR A 93 0.83 13.14 9.98
N ASN A 94 1.78 13.81 9.31
CA ASN A 94 1.51 14.95 8.44
C ASN A 94 1.72 14.60 6.96
N PRO A 95 0.83 15.04 6.06
CA PRO A 95 -0.40 15.81 6.30
C PRO A 95 -1.45 14.96 7.04
N THR A 96 -2.28 15.61 7.86
CA THR A 96 -3.40 14.95 8.56
C THR A 96 -4.47 14.47 7.59
N GLU A 97 -4.74 15.26 6.54
CA GLU A 97 -5.62 14.83 5.46
C GLU A 97 -4.79 14.13 4.38
N LYS A 98 -5.05 12.84 4.21
CA LYS A 98 -4.43 12.01 3.19
C LYS A 98 -5.41 11.72 2.05
N MET A 99 -4.86 11.48 0.86
CA MET A 99 -5.66 11.14 -0.34
C MET A 99 -6.37 9.78 -0.21
N VAL A 100 -5.91 8.94 0.71
CA VAL A 100 -6.47 7.62 1.04
C VAL A 100 -6.76 7.57 2.53
N LYS A 101 -7.96 7.15 2.89
CA LYS A 101 -8.42 7.10 4.30
C LYS A 101 -8.35 5.68 4.88
N ASP A 102 -8.73 4.69 4.06
CA ASP A 102 -8.83 3.30 4.50
C ASP A 102 -7.51 2.56 4.24
N TYR A 103 -6.62 2.58 5.23
CA TYR A 103 -5.35 1.86 5.20
C TYR A 103 -4.88 1.48 6.60
N ILE A 104 -4.10 0.41 6.67
CA ILE A 104 -3.41 -0.03 7.87
C ILE A 104 -1.95 0.40 7.78
N SER A 105 -1.42 1.00 8.84
CA SER A 105 0.00 1.35 8.98
C SER A 105 0.57 0.68 10.22
N LEU A 106 1.76 0.08 10.11
CA LEU A 106 2.40 -0.55 11.26
C LEU A 106 3.12 0.46 12.15
N ILE A 107 3.69 1.51 11.55
CA ILE A 107 4.46 2.54 12.24
C ILE A 107 3.97 3.91 11.76
N GLN A 108 3.77 4.82 12.69
CA GLN A 108 3.55 6.23 12.40
C GLN A 108 4.78 7.04 12.81
N ILE A 109 5.19 7.96 11.94
CA ILE A 109 6.31 8.85 12.19
C ILE A 109 5.89 10.31 12.06
N ASP A 110 6.46 11.13 12.91
CA ASP A 110 6.33 12.57 12.87
C ASP A 110 7.54 13.19 12.18
N ILE A 111 7.29 13.91 11.08
CA ILE A 111 8.32 14.64 10.34
C ILE A 111 7.96 16.12 10.33
N VAL A 112 8.85 16.96 10.85
CA VAL A 112 8.75 18.42 10.81
C VAL A 112 10.03 18.99 10.21
N ASN A 113 9.91 19.84 9.20
CA ASN A 113 11.06 20.44 8.50
C ASN A 113 12.09 19.41 8.01
N ASN A 114 11.62 18.28 7.46
CA ASN A 114 12.43 17.13 7.05
C ASN A 114 13.24 16.45 8.17
N CYS A 115 12.96 16.75 9.43
CA CYS A 115 13.55 16.07 10.57
C CYS A 115 12.54 15.11 11.18
N LEU A 116 12.99 13.88 11.47
CA LEU A 116 12.22 12.90 12.21
C LEU A 116 12.18 13.32 13.68
N ILE A 117 11.00 13.60 14.23
CA ILE A 117 10.81 14.04 15.60
C ILE A 117 10.11 13.01 16.48
N GLY A 118 9.47 12.02 15.90
CA GLY A 118 8.77 10.97 16.65
C GLY A 118 8.53 9.71 15.84
N VAL A 119 8.53 8.58 16.54
CA VAL A 119 8.19 7.26 16.00
C VAL A 119 7.21 6.60 16.95
N LYS A 120 6.05 6.19 16.46
CA LYS A 120 5.04 5.49 17.25
C LYS A 120 4.61 4.21 16.53
N PRO A 121 4.68 3.04 17.20
CA PRO A 121 4.03 1.85 16.67
C PRO A 121 2.52 2.06 16.65
N ASN A 122 1.85 1.65 15.59
CA ASN A 122 0.39 1.71 15.52
C ASN A 122 -0.20 0.44 16.16
N LEU A 123 -0.20 0.42 17.50
CA LEU A 123 -0.64 -0.74 18.28
C LEU A 123 -2.17 -0.95 18.22
N GLU A 124 -2.94 0.02 17.77
CA GLU A 124 -4.40 -0.15 17.67
C GLU A 124 -4.78 -1.24 16.67
N THR A 125 -4.00 -1.39 15.61
CA THR A 125 -4.16 -2.46 14.61
C THR A 125 -3.92 -3.87 15.20
N PHE A 126 -3.15 -3.98 16.30
CA PHE A 126 -2.77 -5.27 16.91
C PHE A 126 -3.62 -5.63 18.14
N LYS A 127 -4.35 -4.69 18.72
CA LYS A 127 -5.10 -4.93 19.97
C LYS A 127 -6.23 -5.95 19.84
N GLU A 128 -6.87 -6.06 18.69
CA GLU A 128 -7.96 -7.03 18.48
C GLU A 128 -7.45 -8.47 18.33
N GLU A 129 -6.31 -8.67 17.70
CA GLU A 129 -5.75 -10.02 17.55
C GLU A 129 -5.18 -10.58 18.86
N TYR A 130 -4.58 -9.73 19.71
CA TYR A 130 -4.05 -10.16 21.01
C TYR A 130 -5.15 -10.54 21.99
N ARG A 131 -6.28 -9.87 22.00
CA ARG A 131 -7.45 -10.26 22.83
C ARG A 131 -7.96 -11.67 22.49
N ASN A 132 -8.03 -11.99 21.19
CA ASN A 132 -8.50 -13.30 20.72
C ASN A 132 -7.53 -14.45 20.98
N THR A 133 -6.26 -14.18 21.29
CA THR A 133 -5.25 -15.22 21.61
C THR A 133 -5.17 -15.51 23.11
N GLU A 134 -5.53 -14.57 23.97
CA GLU A 134 -5.62 -14.82 25.42
C GLU A 134 -6.85 -15.67 25.75
N ASP A 135 -8.00 -15.38 25.14
CA ASP A 135 -9.24 -16.16 25.34
C ASP A 135 -9.17 -17.60 24.81
N ARG A 136 -8.16 -17.95 24.01
CA ARG A 136 -7.93 -19.33 23.52
C ARG A 136 -7.00 -20.16 24.39
N LYS A 137 -6.31 -19.58 25.37
CA LYS A 137 -5.42 -20.31 26.29
C LYS A 137 -6.10 -20.79 27.56
N ASP A 138 -7.32 -20.31 27.83
CA ASP A 138 -8.11 -20.68 29.01
C ASP A 138 -9.25 -21.65 28.71
N LYS A 139 -9.16 -22.39 27.62
CA LYS A 139 -10.02 -23.54 27.25
C LYS A 139 -9.11 -24.72 26.90
#